data_9826c15489c1563ac03d36f05ad2ab22
#
_entry.id   9826c15489c1563ac03d36f05ad2ab22
#
_cell.length_a   1.000
_cell.length_b   1.000
_cell.length_c   1.000
_cell.angle_alpha   90.00
_cell.angle_beta   90.00
_cell.angle_gamma   90.00
#
_symmetry.space_group_name_H-M   'P 1'
#
loop_
_entity.id
_entity.type
_entity.pdbx_description
1 polymer ?
#
loop_
_entity_poly.entity_id
_entity_poly.type
_entity_poly.pdbx_seq_one_letter_code
_entity_poly.pdbx_strand_id
1 'polypeptide(L)'
;MKKILFFLILFLFTTACSKINVFGFGKEKSDFEKLKINEALWTASTNLLSNYSNVEKNLKEGLISTDWIITKKSPNSRFRISIYILGSSFIEENLIVFCEKEFDKKGVWTKTKVSEAFIASIKLKIMEDAKNYDKI
;
A
#
# COMPACT_ATOMS: atom_id res chain seq x y z
N MET A 1 47.06 36.62 -30.66
CA MET A 1 46.59 36.78 -29.26
C MET A 1 45.09 36.98 -29.12
N LYS A 2 44.42 37.69 -29.99
CA LYS A 2 42.93 37.86 -29.90
C LYS A 2 42.10 36.59 -30.07
N LYS A 3 42.59 35.60 -30.82
CA LYS A 3 41.90 34.30 -31.02
C LYS A 3 41.98 33.37 -29.81
N ILE A 4 43.02 33.47 -29.01
CA ILE A 4 43.22 32.66 -27.80
C ILE A 4 42.31 33.15 -26.68
N LEU A 5 42.10 34.45 -26.59
CA LEU A 5 41.21 35.06 -25.60
C LEU A 5 39.74 34.67 -25.85
N PHE A 6 39.35 34.56 -27.11
CA PHE A 6 37.98 34.13 -27.46
C PHE A 6 37.71 32.66 -27.12
N PHE A 7 38.71 31.78 -27.24
CA PHE A 7 38.58 30.38 -26.83
C PHE A 7 38.54 30.22 -25.31
N LEU A 8 39.24 31.08 -24.59
CA LEU A 8 39.22 31.03 -23.12
C LEU A 8 37.87 31.45 -22.53
N ILE A 9 37.17 32.38 -23.17
CA ILE A 9 35.83 32.83 -22.77
C ILE A 9 34.78 31.77 -23.08
N LEU A 10 34.94 31.00 -24.17
CA LEU A 10 34.01 29.94 -24.54
C LEU A 10 34.06 28.73 -23.58
N PHE A 11 35.22 28.50 -22.93
CA PHE A 11 35.40 27.40 -21.98
C PHE A 11 34.79 27.66 -20.59
N LEU A 12 34.44 28.91 -20.29
CA LEU A 12 33.83 29.31 -19.00
C LEU A 12 32.32 29.09 -18.92
N PHE A 13 31.67 28.73 -20.04
CA PHE A 13 30.22 28.54 -20.08
C PHE A 13 29.77 27.07 -20.00
N THR A 14 30.68 26.10 -19.90
CA THR A 14 30.34 24.68 -19.93
C THR A 14 30.22 24.03 -18.53
N THR A 15 30.36 24.78 -17.45
CA THR A 15 30.28 24.22 -16.08
C THR A 15 29.01 24.64 -15.30
N ALA A 16 27.95 25.02 -16.00
CA ALA A 16 26.68 25.39 -15.35
C ALA A 16 25.58 24.37 -15.55
N CYS A 17 25.87 23.09 -15.29
CA CYS A 17 24.85 22.07 -15.03
C CYS A 17 25.11 21.34 -13.71
N SER A 18 25.51 22.07 -12.67
CA SER A 18 25.28 21.59 -11.32
C SER A 18 23.86 21.99 -10.95
N LYS A 19 23.02 21.00 -10.71
CA LYS A 19 21.73 21.18 -10.04
C LYS A 19 22.02 21.79 -8.67
N ILE A 20 22.06 23.11 -8.60
CA ILE A 20 22.11 23.82 -7.35
C ILE A 20 20.69 23.72 -6.77
N ASN A 21 20.43 22.70 -5.98
CA ASN A 21 19.34 22.72 -5.01
C ASN A 21 19.72 23.69 -3.88
N VAL A 22 19.77 24.97 -4.18
CA VAL A 22 20.22 26.02 -3.23
C VAL A 22 19.11 26.46 -2.28
N PHE A 23 17.87 26.09 -2.57
CA PHE A 23 16.78 26.34 -1.64
C PHE A 23 16.20 25.01 -1.19
N GLY A 24 16.31 24.72 0.09
CA GLY A 24 15.63 23.63 0.77
C GLY A 24 14.13 23.75 0.62
N PHE A 25 13.63 23.50 -0.56
CA PHE A 25 12.24 23.18 -0.76
C PHE A 25 12.03 21.84 -0.07
N GLY A 26 11.14 21.84 0.91
CA GLY A 26 10.84 20.73 1.76
C GLY A 26 10.71 19.43 0.95
N LYS A 27 11.14 18.31 1.54
CA LYS A 27 10.94 16.97 0.96
C LYS A 27 9.55 16.89 0.37
N GLU A 28 9.46 16.54 -0.90
CA GLU A 28 8.17 16.30 -1.53
C GLU A 28 7.44 15.25 -0.69
N LYS A 29 6.24 15.58 -0.23
CA LYS A 29 5.47 14.66 0.61
C LYS A 29 5.21 13.38 -0.16
N SER A 30 5.39 12.25 0.49
CA SER A 30 5.03 10.96 -0.09
C SER A 30 3.53 10.92 -0.43
N ASP A 31 3.12 10.05 -1.32
CA ASP A 31 1.71 9.88 -1.64
C ASP A 31 0.89 9.45 -0.42
N PHE A 32 1.49 8.68 0.48
CA PHE A 32 0.88 8.31 1.77
C PHE A 32 0.59 9.51 2.65
N GLU A 33 1.53 10.46 2.75
CA GLU A 33 1.32 11.70 3.50
C GLU A 33 0.25 12.58 2.88
N LYS A 34 0.24 12.71 1.54
CA LYS A 34 -0.76 13.51 0.79
C LYS A 34 -2.17 12.94 0.98
N LEU A 35 -2.30 11.62 0.96
CA LEU A 35 -3.57 10.90 1.08
C LEU A 35 -3.94 10.59 2.53
N LYS A 36 -3.07 10.91 3.50
CA LYS A 36 -3.24 10.62 4.93
C LYS A 36 -3.46 9.14 5.21
N ILE A 37 -2.71 8.27 4.54
CA ILE A 37 -2.72 6.81 4.72
C ILE A 37 -1.47 6.40 5.48
N ASN A 38 -1.61 5.54 6.49
CA ASN A 38 -0.46 4.99 7.19
C ASN A 38 0.28 3.97 6.31
N GLU A 39 1.54 4.27 5.99
CA GLU A 39 2.37 3.48 5.09
C GLU A 39 2.70 2.09 5.66
N ALA A 40 2.94 2.00 6.98
CA ALA A 40 3.25 0.72 7.63
C ALA A 40 2.06 -0.24 7.57
N LEU A 41 0.86 0.24 7.89
CA LEU A 41 -0.39 -0.54 7.77
C LEU A 41 -0.67 -0.94 6.32
N TRP A 42 -0.45 -0.03 5.37
CA TRP A 42 -0.61 -0.32 3.94
C TRP A 42 0.34 -1.41 3.46
N THR A 43 1.62 -1.30 3.81
CA THR A 43 2.65 -2.26 3.40
C THR A 43 2.39 -3.63 4.00
N ALA A 44 2.10 -3.72 5.29
CA ALA A 44 1.78 -4.98 5.96
C ALA A 44 0.52 -5.65 5.36
N SER A 45 -0.54 -4.87 5.13
CA SER A 45 -1.78 -5.36 4.51
C SER A 45 -1.56 -5.86 3.09
N THR A 46 -0.78 -5.11 2.29
CA THR A 46 -0.43 -5.51 0.92
C THR A 46 0.37 -6.81 0.91
N ASN A 47 1.37 -6.94 1.79
CA ASN A 47 2.19 -8.14 1.89
C ASN A 47 1.37 -9.36 2.33
N LEU A 48 0.48 -9.20 3.30
CA LEU A 48 -0.40 -10.27 3.75
C LEU A 48 -1.28 -10.80 2.61
N LEU A 49 -1.87 -9.90 1.82
CA LEU A 49 -2.77 -10.27 0.74
C LEU A 49 -2.04 -10.69 -0.55
N SER A 50 -0.73 -10.42 -0.68
CA SER A 50 0.05 -10.74 -1.88
C SER A 50 0.09 -12.23 -2.22
N ASN A 51 -0.19 -13.11 -1.24
CA ASN A 51 -0.25 -14.56 -1.45
C ASN A 51 -1.53 -15.02 -2.19
N TYR A 52 -2.50 -14.12 -2.34
CA TYR A 52 -3.74 -14.40 -3.07
C TYR A 52 -3.65 -13.86 -4.50
N SER A 53 -4.33 -14.51 -5.42
CA SER A 53 -4.47 -14.01 -6.79
C SER A 53 -5.45 -12.84 -6.84
N ASN A 54 -5.25 -11.94 -7.81
CA ASN A 54 -6.17 -10.83 -8.11
C ASN A 54 -6.42 -9.89 -6.91
N VAL A 55 -5.34 -9.34 -6.36
CA VAL A 55 -5.41 -8.32 -5.33
C VAL A 55 -5.51 -6.95 -5.98
N GLU A 56 -6.58 -6.23 -5.70
CA GLU A 56 -6.79 -4.85 -6.10
C GLU A 56 -6.32 -3.90 -5.01
N LYS A 57 -5.70 -2.78 -5.40
CA LYS A 57 -5.17 -1.76 -4.51
C LYS A 57 -5.63 -0.38 -4.97
N ASN A 58 -6.35 0.31 -4.10
CA ASN A 58 -6.75 1.69 -4.32
C ASN A 58 -6.21 2.57 -3.19
N LEU A 59 -5.03 3.14 -3.39
CA LEU A 59 -4.38 3.97 -2.37
C LEU A 59 -5.19 5.22 -2.03
N LYS A 60 -5.91 5.80 -2.99
CA LYS A 60 -6.74 7.00 -2.76
C LYS A 60 -7.85 6.75 -1.76
N GLU A 61 -8.39 5.55 -1.74
CA GLU A 61 -9.44 5.12 -0.82
C GLU A 61 -8.91 4.37 0.40
N GLY A 62 -7.59 4.14 0.46
CA GLY A 62 -6.98 3.32 1.50
C GLY A 62 -7.45 1.85 1.47
N LEU A 63 -7.90 1.36 0.31
CA LEU A 63 -8.52 0.04 0.15
C LEU A 63 -7.57 -0.95 -0.54
N ILE A 64 -7.46 -2.14 0.06
CA ILE A 64 -6.84 -3.31 -0.55
C ILE A 64 -7.84 -4.46 -0.46
N SER A 65 -8.13 -5.12 -1.57
CA SER A 65 -9.12 -6.21 -1.59
C SER A 65 -8.67 -7.38 -2.46
N THR A 66 -9.11 -8.58 -2.11
CA THR A 66 -8.97 -9.77 -2.93
C THR A 66 -10.22 -9.97 -3.80
N ASP A 67 -10.06 -10.72 -4.87
CA ASP A 67 -11.20 -11.37 -5.51
C ASP A 67 -11.69 -12.55 -4.65
N TRP A 68 -12.72 -13.25 -5.10
CA TRP A 68 -13.22 -14.46 -4.44
C TRP A 68 -12.14 -15.55 -4.40
N ILE A 69 -11.84 -16.03 -3.20
CA ILE A 69 -10.85 -17.07 -2.94
C ILE A 69 -11.58 -18.40 -2.68
N ILE A 70 -11.25 -19.40 -3.47
CA ILE A 70 -11.71 -20.79 -3.28
C ILE A 70 -10.49 -21.63 -2.91
N THR A 71 -10.56 -22.35 -1.82
CA THR A 71 -9.46 -23.21 -1.37
C THR A 71 -9.70 -24.66 -1.77
N LYS A 72 -8.61 -25.41 -2.00
CA LYS A 72 -8.70 -26.86 -2.29
C LYS A 72 -9.37 -27.66 -1.16
N LYS A 73 -9.22 -27.18 0.09
CA LYS A 73 -9.81 -27.81 1.28
C LYS A 73 -11.32 -27.59 1.40
N SER A 74 -11.84 -26.55 0.78
CA SER A 74 -13.25 -26.16 0.87
C SER A 74 -13.74 -25.65 -0.48
N PRO A 75 -13.90 -26.55 -1.49
CA PRO A 75 -14.26 -26.15 -2.85
C PRO A 75 -15.67 -25.56 -2.96
N ASN A 76 -16.54 -25.89 -2.01
CA ASN A 76 -17.94 -25.39 -1.95
C ASN A 76 -18.07 -24.12 -1.10
N SER A 77 -16.95 -23.48 -0.77
CA SER A 77 -16.93 -22.24 0.00
C SER A 77 -15.96 -21.28 -0.65
N ARG A 78 -16.34 -20.00 -0.70
CA ARG A 78 -15.48 -18.92 -1.13
C ARG A 78 -15.53 -17.76 -0.16
N PHE A 79 -14.44 -17.03 -0.07
CA PHE A 79 -14.37 -15.82 0.74
C PHE A 79 -13.58 -14.73 0.00
N ARG A 80 -13.78 -13.48 0.41
CA ARG A 80 -12.94 -12.36 -0.01
C ARG A 80 -12.65 -11.47 1.19
N ILE A 81 -11.52 -10.80 1.13
CA ILE A 81 -11.03 -9.92 2.19
C ILE A 81 -10.91 -8.52 1.62
N SER A 82 -11.41 -7.54 2.36
CA SER A 82 -11.22 -6.13 2.10
C SER A 82 -10.61 -5.46 3.33
N ILE A 83 -9.54 -4.71 3.15
CA ILE A 83 -8.82 -4.01 4.20
C ILE A 83 -8.88 -2.53 3.91
N TYR A 84 -9.36 -1.74 4.88
CA TYR A 84 -9.41 -0.28 4.79
C TYR A 84 -8.45 0.33 5.80
N ILE A 85 -7.66 1.28 5.34
CA ILE A 85 -6.79 2.09 6.17
C ILE A 85 -7.33 3.51 6.17
N LEU A 86 -7.85 3.93 7.34
CA LEU A 86 -8.66 5.15 7.47
C LEU A 86 -7.87 6.40 7.78
N GLY A 87 -6.60 6.29 8.15
CA GLY A 87 -5.83 7.45 8.58
C GLY A 87 -4.32 7.22 8.55
N SER A 88 -3.58 8.29 8.84
CA SER A 88 -2.11 8.31 8.83
C SER A 88 -1.47 7.80 10.11
N SER A 89 -2.21 7.72 11.21
CA SER A 89 -1.68 7.26 12.49
C SER A 89 -1.61 5.74 12.56
N PHE A 90 -0.53 5.21 13.15
CA PHE A 90 -0.37 3.79 13.42
C PHE A 90 -1.17 3.41 14.68
N ILE A 91 -2.47 3.26 14.51
CA ILE A 91 -3.41 2.84 15.56
C ILE A 91 -4.38 1.80 15.00
N GLU A 92 -4.88 0.93 15.88
CA GLU A 92 -5.76 -0.17 15.49
C GLU A 92 -7.09 0.30 14.89
N GLU A 93 -7.61 1.44 15.33
CA GLU A 93 -8.86 2.05 14.87
C GLU A 93 -8.79 2.48 13.40
N ASN A 94 -7.59 2.74 12.88
CA ASN A 94 -7.37 3.06 11.47
C ASN A 94 -7.31 1.83 10.57
N LEU A 95 -7.43 0.63 11.11
CA LEU A 95 -7.40 -0.62 10.35
C LEU A 95 -8.74 -1.33 10.46
N ILE A 96 -9.49 -1.37 9.35
CA ILE A 96 -10.74 -2.13 9.25
C ILE A 96 -10.51 -3.32 8.34
N VAL A 97 -10.80 -4.50 8.84
CA VAL A 97 -10.80 -5.75 8.07
C VAL A 97 -12.22 -6.22 7.91
N PHE A 98 -12.64 -6.37 6.68
CA PHE A 98 -13.94 -6.88 6.30
C PHE A 98 -13.79 -8.16 5.50
N CYS A 99 -14.56 -9.20 5.84
CA CYS A 99 -14.56 -10.47 5.14
C CYS A 99 -15.97 -10.85 4.75
N GLU A 100 -16.13 -11.32 3.52
CA GLU A 100 -17.36 -11.95 3.06
C GLU A 100 -17.09 -13.43 2.82
N LYS A 101 -18.07 -14.26 3.10
CA LYS A 101 -18.03 -15.69 2.84
C LYS A 101 -19.33 -16.15 2.21
N GLU A 102 -19.21 -17.01 1.23
CA GLU A 102 -20.36 -17.66 0.59
C GLU A 102 -20.14 -19.16 0.54
N PHE A 103 -21.24 -19.89 0.55
CA PHE A 103 -21.28 -21.32 0.42
C PHE A 103 -22.13 -21.71 -0.77
N ASP A 104 -21.65 -22.67 -1.58
CA ASP A 104 -22.38 -23.20 -2.71
C ASP A 104 -23.45 -24.20 -2.24
N LYS A 105 -24.71 -23.87 -2.49
CA LYS A 105 -25.85 -24.74 -2.32
C LYS A 105 -26.43 -25.08 -3.69
N LYS A 106 -26.01 -26.22 -4.22
CA LYS A 106 -26.52 -26.74 -5.51
C LYS A 106 -26.35 -25.76 -6.68
N GLY A 107 -25.19 -25.13 -6.78
CA GLY A 107 -24.87 -24.17 -7.84
C GLY A 107 -25.26 -22.71 -7.52
N VAL A 108 -25.81 -22.43 -6.34
CA VAL A 108 -26.15 -21.08 -5.92
C VAL A 108 -25.29 -20.64 -4.73
N TRP A 109 -24.48 -19.59 -4.93
CA TRP A 109 -23.67 -19.02 -3.88
C TRP A 109 -24.52 -18.23 -2.90
N THR A 110 -24.46 -18.62 -1.64
CA THR A 110 -25.26 -18.06 -0.56
C THR A 110 -24.37 -17.47 0.52
N LYS A 111 -24.61 -16.23 0.93
CA LYS A 111 -23.84 -15.57 2.01
C LYS A 111 -23.96 -16.34 3.31
N THR A 112 -22.85 -16.42 4.03
CA THR A 112 -22.76 -17.05 5.34
C THR A 112 -21.94 -16.18 6.29
N LYS A 113 -22.11 -16.39 7.60
CA LYS A 113 -21.37 -15.64 8.61
C LYS A 113 -19.88 -15.98 8.58
N VAL A 114 -19.05 -14.96 8.66
CA VAL A 114 -17.59 -15.10 8.86
C VAL A 114 -17.33 -15.13 10.36
N SER A 115 -16.37 -15.95 10.78
CA SER A 115 -15.90 -15.98 12.16
C SER A 115 -15.25 -14.66 12.55
N GLU A 116 -15.68 -14.07 13.66
CA GLU A 116 -15.04 -12.87 14.21
C GLU A 116 -13.59 -13.13 14.61
N ALA A 117 -13.30 -14.34 15.09
CA ALA A 117 -11.92 -14.75 15.41
C ALA A 117 -11.02 -14.75 14.16
N PHE A 118 -11.56 -15.12 13.00
CA PHE A 118 -10.81 -15.06 11.73
C PHE A 118 -10.47 -13.61 11.35
N ILE A 119 -11.44 -12.70 11.42
CA ILE A 119 -11.25 -11.27 11.15
C ILE A 119 -10.23 -10.67 12.13
N ALA A 120 -10.37 -10.98 13.42
CA ALA A 120 -9.46 -10.52 14.45
C ALA A 120 -8.02 -11.04 14.23
N SER A 121 -7.86 -12.29 13.79
CA SER A 121 -6.54 -12.86 13.48
C SER A 121 -5.83 -12.16 12.32
N ILE A 122 -6.57 -11.79 11.28
CA ILE A 122 -6.04 -11.00 10.16
C ILE A 122 -5.58 -9.62 10.65
N LYS A 123 -6.43 -8.95 11.43
CA LYS A 123 -6.14 -7.63 11.97
C LYS A 123 -4.90 -7.64 12.87
N LEU A 124 -4.81 -8.61 13.77
CA LEU A 124 -3.66 -8.80 14.65
C LEU A 124 -2.37 -9.02 13.83
N LYS A 125 -2.42 -9.90 12.83
CA LYS A 125 -1.27 -10.18 11.97
C LYS A 125 -0.77 -8.93 11.24
N ILE A 126 -1.69 -8.12 10.70
CA ILE A 126 -1.33 -6.85 10.04
C ILE A 126 -0.67 -5.90 11.04
N MET A 127 -1.24 -5.75 12.24
CA MET A 127 -0.71 -4.87 13.28
C MET A 127 0.69 -5.30 13.74
N GLU A 128 0.93 -6.60 13.87
CA GLU A 128 2.24 -7.15 14.24
C GLU A 128 3.28 -6.91 13.13
N ASP A 129 2.94 -7.22 11.89
CA ASP A 129 3.84 -7.03 10.75
C ASP A 129 4.14 -5.55 10.51
N ALA A 130 3.15 -4.68 10.64
CA ALA A 130 3.29 -3.24 10.46
C ALA A 130 4.27 -2.59 11.45
N LYS A 131 4.42 -3.11 12.67
CA LYS A 131 5.43 -2.65 13.63
C LYS A 131 6.86 -2.72 13.09
N ASN A 132 7.13 -3.61 12.15
CA ASN A 132 8.45 -3.73 11.53
C ASN A 132 8.72 -2.61 10.52
N TYR A 133 7.67 -2.01 9.97
CA TYR A 133 7.74 -0.90 9.00
C TYR A 133 7.60 0.47 9.67
N ASP A 134 6.97 0.55 10.84
CA ASP A 134 6.75 1.81 11.57
C ASP A 134 8.04 2.32 12.28
N LYS A 135 9.08 1.49 12.35
CA LYS A 135 10.35 1.82 13.02
C LYS A 135 11.39 2.50 12.11
N ILE A 136 11.04 2.75 10.86
CA ILE A 136 11.89 3.41 9.87
C ILE A 136 11.49 4.87 9.75
#